data_744b4aaf83aa280c2f5cd658810b8fd5
#
_entry.id   744b4aaf83aa280c2f5cd658810b8fd5
#
_cell.length_a   1.000
_cell.length_b   1.000
_cell.length_c   1.000
_cell.angle_alpha   90.00
_cell.angle_beta   90.00
_cell.angle_gamma   90.00
#
_symmetry.space_group_name_H-M   'P 1'
#
loop_
_entity.id
_entity.type
_entity.pdbx_description
1 polymer ?
#
loop_
_entity_poly.entity_id
_entity_poly.type
_entity_poly.pdbx_seq_one_letter_code
_entity_poly.pdbx_strand_id
1 'polypeptide(L)'
;MIQRQLQDVIESWMFAGKAIILIGARQVGKSTLFKMILGKHDEPTLSLNCDEPEVIQMLSQINSAELKLLIGHHRIVVIDEAQRVENIGMVLKRITDNFPDVQLLVTGSSSFELQNKLNEPLTGRKFEYHLFPVSTGELLKSQGLLGVKQTLENRLIYGSYPDVINHAADAKELLYNLANSYLYKDLLNLESVRRPALLGKLLTALALQVTSEVSYNELAQTVGTDNKTVEKYIDLLEKCYIIFKLSGFSRNLRTELKKAKKFYFYDNGIRNAILQNFAPLSLRQDVGALWENFFISERLKANQYAGRYVNSYFWRTNQQQEIDYIEECDGQFSLFEMKWNPKRANTQFPNTFLTAYDVKEKAIVTPENWLEWVL
;
A
#
# COMPACT_ATOMS: atom_id res chain seq x y z
N MET A 1 -18.91 7.35 7.90
CA MET A 1 -17.48 7.01 8.08
C MET A 1 -17.33 5.53 7.76
N ILE A 2 -16.33 5.12 6.96
CA ILE A 2 -16.13 3.72 6.54
C ILE A 2 -15.37 2.98 7.65
N GLN A 3 -15.95 1.87 8.14
CA GLN A 3 -15.27 1.00 9.12
C GLN A 3 -14.10 0.28 8.45
N ARG A 4 -12.92 0.33 9.07
CA ARG A 4 -11.71 -0.29 8.54
C ARG A 4 -11.55 -1.72 9.05
N GLN A 5 -11.14 -2.64 8.18
CA GLN A 5 -10.96 -4.06 8.57
C GLN A 5 -9.88 -4.24 9.65
N LEU A 6 -8.84 -3.42 9.65
CA LEU A 6 -7.80 -3.46 10.67
C LEU A 6 -8.26 -3.03 12.07
N GLN A 7 -9.42 -2.38 12.21
CA GLN A 7 -9.90 -1.92 13.51
C GLN A 7 -10.02 -3.07 14.50
N ASP A 8 -10.76 -4.11 14.13
CA ASP A 8 -11.01 -5.26 15.01
C ASP A 8 -9.70 -6.02 15.32
N VAL A 9 -8.79 -6.10 14.35
CA VAL A 9 -7.46 -6.72 14.52
C VAL A 9 -6.62 -5.93 15.52
N ILE A 10 -6.55 -4.62 15.37
CA ILE A 10 -5.79 -3.75 16.29
C ILE A 10 -6.38 -3.81 17.69
N GLU A 11 -7.72 -3.70 17.82
CA GLU A 11 -8.41 -3.78 19.11
C GLU A 11 -8.11 -5.10 19.84
N SER A 12 -8.02 -6.22 19.12
CA SER A 12 -7.71 -7.53 19.73
C SER A 12 -6.28 -7.63 20.30
N TRP A 13 -5.37 -6.76 19.87
CA TRP A 13 -3.98 -6.73 20.36
C TRP A 13 -3.68 -5.54 21.27
N MET A 14 -4.68 -4.73 21.61
CA MET A 14 -4.51 -3.67 22.61
C MET A 14 -4.06 -4.26 23.96
N PHE A 15 -3.13 -3.57 24.58
CA PHE A 15 -2.56 -3.96 25.88
C PHE A 15 -1.86 -5.34 25.94
N ALA A 16 -1.44 -5.86 24.77
CA ALA A 16 -0.65 -7.11 24.69
C ALA A 16 0.86 -6.90 24.96
N GLY A 17 1.27 -5.78 25.56
CA GLY A 17 2.66 -5.46 25.90
C GLY A 17 3.55 -5.14 24.68
N LYS A 18 2.95 -4.82 23.53
CA LYS A 18 3.67 -4.47 22.29
C LYS A 18 3.15 -3.16 21.72
N ALA A 19 4.04 -2.41 21.08
CA ALA A 19 3.66 -1.25 20.28
C ALA A 19 2.85 -1.69 19.04
N ILE A 20 1.81 -0.95 18.71
CA ILE A 20 1.05 -1.12 17.47
C ILE A 20 1.46 -0.01 16.52
N ILE A 21 2.02 -0.37 15.38
CA ILE A 21 2.53 0.54 14.37
C ILE A 21 1.66 0.44 13.13
N LEU A 22 1.04 1.56 12.76
CA LEU A 22 0.18 1.66 11.60
C LEU A 22 0.87 2.49 10.52
N ILE A 23 1.31 1.80 9.47
CA ILE A 23 1.94 2.43 8.30
C ILE A 23 1.00 2.44 7.10
N GLY A 24 1.30 3.26 6.13
CA GLY A 24 0.52 3.34 4.88
C GLY A 24 0.61 4.71 4.25
N ALA A 25 0.12 4.81 3.02
CA ALA A 25 0.11 6.05 2.26
C ALA A 25 -0.49 7.21 3.06
N ARG A 26 -0.14 8.43 2.69
CA ARG A 26 -0.75 9.64 3.28
C ARG A 26 -2.26 9.67 2.98
N GLN A 27 -3.06 10.24 3.89
CA GLN A 27 -4.52 10.40 3.73
C GLN A 27 -5.35 9.10 3.54
N VAL A 28 -4.78 7.92 3.82
CA VAL A 28 -5.55 6.66 3.84
C VAL A 28 -6.38 6.47 5.12
N GLY A 29 -6.27 7.40 6.08
CA GLY A 29 -7.09 7.41 7.30
C GLY A 29 -6.43 6.78 8.53
N LYS A 30 -5.10 6.76 8.66
CA LYS A 30 -4.36 6.21 9.83
C LYS A 30 -4.78 6.84 11.15
N SER A 31 -4.66 8.16 11.26
CA SER A 31 -5.04 8.92 12.47
C SER A 31 -6.54 8.82 12.75
N THR A 32 -7.37 8.74 11.69
CA THR A 32 -8.82 8.51 11.82
C THR A 32 -9.12 7.14 12.42
N LEU A 33 -8.42 6.09 11.97
CA LEU A 33 -8.59 4.75 12.52
C LEU A 33 -8.24 4.71 14.01
N PHE A 34 -7.12 5.31 14.42
CA PHE A 34 -6.78 5.39 15.85
C PHE A 34 -7.80 6.21 16.64
N LYS A 35 -8.32 7.32 16.12
CA LYS A 35 -9.41 8.05 16.77
C LYS A 35 -10.67 7.20 16.97
N MET A 36 -11.02 6.35 15.99
CA MET A 36 -12.16 5.43 16.12
C MET A 36 -11.92 4.37 17.19
N ILE A 37 -10.71 3.81 17.27
CA ILE A 37 -10.32 2.85 18.31
C ILE A 37 -10.38 3.53 19.67
N LEU A 38 -9.74 4.68 19.84
CA LEU A 38 -9.73 5.44 21.09
C LEU A 38 -11.12 5.84 21.58
N GLY A 39 -12.04 6.11 20.66
CA GLY A 39 -13.45 6.42 21.00
C GLY A 39 -14.21 5.26 21.68
N LYS A 40 -13.64 4.05 21.72
CA LYS A 40 -14.17 2.87 22.43
C LYS A 40 -13.48 2.60 23.77
N HIS A 41 -12.47 3.39 24.10
CA HIS A 41 -11.65 3.23 25.31
C HIS A 41 -11.76 4.47 26.20
N ASP A 42 -12.00 4.28 27.48
CA ASP A 42 -12.08 5.36 28.47
C ASP A 42 -10.73 5.65 29.15
N GLU A 43 -9.66 4.95 28.75
CA GLU A 43 -8.35 5.12 29.35
C GLU A 43 -7.73 6.50 29.05
N PRO A 44 -7.05 7.12 30.02
CA PRO A 44 -6.34 8.36 29.82
C PRO A 44 -5.34 8.24 28.67
N THR A 45 -5.48 9.11 27.67
CA THR A 45 -4.69 9.07 26.42
C THR A 45 -3.82 10.29 26.28
N LEU A 46 -2.52 10.09 26.02
CA LEU A 46 -1.57 11.11 25.61
C LEU A 46 -1.42 11.05 24.08
N SER A 47 -1.71 12.13 23.38
CA SER A 47 -1.53 12.25 21.95
C SER A 47 -0.41 13.21 21.59
N LEU A 48 0.58 12.74 20.84
CA LEU A 48 1.76 13.47 20.40
C LEU A 48 1.77 13.51 18.87
N ASN A 49 1.61 14.71 18.30
CA ASN A 49 1.65 14.93 16.86
C ASN A 49 3.04 15.41 16.45
N CYS A 50 3.79 14.59 15.72
CA CYS A 50 5.13 14.93 15.24
C CYS A 50 5.11 15.85 14.00
N ASP A 51 3.96 16.43 13.60
CA ASP A 51 3.93 17.61 12.72
C ASP A 51 4.28 18.90 13.48
N GLU A 52 4.22 18.87 14.81
CA GLU A 52 4.53 20.00 15.68
C GLU A 52 6.02 20.03 16.03
N PRO A 53 6.76 21.13 15.71
CA PRO A 53 8.19 21.21 15.95
C PRO A 53 8.60 20.99 17.41
N GLU A 54 7.78 21.44 18.36
CA GLU A 54 8.01 21.29 19.80
C GLU A 54 7.98 19.83 20.22
N VAL A 55 7.07 19.04 19.65
CA VAL A 55 6.95 17.59 19.90
C VAL A 55 8.16 16.87 19.31
N ILE A 56 8.59 17.22 18.10
CA ILE A 56 9.80 16.66 17.49
C ILE A 56 11.02 16.94 18.37
N GLN A 57 11.23 18.20 18.77
CA GLN A 57 12.37 18.59 19.60
C GLN A 57 12.37 17.85 20.94
N MET A 58 11.21 17.81 21.61
CA MET A 58 11.04 17.13 22.89
C MET A 58 11.38 15.64 22.76
N LEU A 59 10.77 14.91 21.80
CA LEU A 59 10.99 13.46 21.64
C LEU A 59 12.41 13.14 21.21
N SER A 60 13.08 13.98 20.42
CA SER A 60 14.44 13.75 19.94
C SER A 60 15.49 13.79 21.06
N GLN A 61 15.21 14.50 22.14
CA GLN A 61 16.16 14.74 23.25
C GLN A 61 15.72 14.09 24.57
N ILE A 62 14.48 13.56 24.65
CA ILE A 62 13.86 13.09 25.87
C ILE A 62 14.68 11.96 26.56
N ASN A 63 14.96 12.14 27.83
CA ASN A 63 15.56 11.09 28.66
C ASN A 63 14.48 10.23 29.36
N SER A 64 14.88 9.19 30.09
CA SER A 64 13.94 8.27 30.70
C SER A 64 13.15 8.88 31.87
N ALA A 65 13.71 9.85 32.59
CA ALA A 65 13.01 10.54 33.68
C ALA A 65 11.96 11.49 33.14
N GLU A 66 12.30 12.28 32.10
CA GLU A 66 11.35 13.14 31.41
C GLU A 66 10.24 12.33 30.72
N LEU A 67 10.57 11.18 30.12
CA LEU A 67 9.60 10.28 29.52
C LEU A 67 8.58 9.78 30.56
N LYS A 68 9.04 9.43 31.77
CA LYS A 68 8.17 9.07 32.88
C LYS A 68 7.22 10.19 33.30
N LEU A 69 7.70 11.41 33.34
CA LEU A 69 6.89 12.59 33.66
C LEU A 69 5.88 12.87 32.53
N LEU A 70 6.29 12.75 31.27
CA LEU A 70 5.43 12.96 30.11
C LEU A 70 4.29 11.95 30.06
N ILE A 71 4.59 10.67 30.23
CA ILE A 71 3.58 9.61 30.23
C ILE A 71 2.66 9.71 31.45
N GLY A 72 3.22 10.01 32.63
CA GLY A 72 2.45 10.27 33.84
C GLY A 72 1.46 9.12 34.15
N HIS A 73 0.17 9.47 34.17
CA HIS A 73 -0.93 8.52 34.46
C HIS A 73 -1.62 7.98 33.20
N HIS A 74 -1.13 8.32 32.00
CA HIS A 74 -1.76 7.88 30.76
C HIS A 74 -1.53 6.40 30.52
N ARG A 75 -2.59 5.73 30.06
CA ARG A 75 -2.59 4.29 29.75
C ARG A 75 -2.42 4.03 28.25
N ILE A 76 -2.69 5.03 27.43
CA ILE A 76 -2.49 4.98 25.97
C ILE A 76 -1.60 6.14 25.57
N VAL A 77 -0.60 5.88 24.76
CA VAL A 77 0.25 6.90 24.13
C VAL A 77 0.13 6.76 22.63
N VAL A 78 -0.29 7.84 21.96
CA VAL A 78 -0.38 7.93 20.50
C VAL A 78 0.71 8.84 19.99
N ILE A 79 1.51 8.35 19.04
CA ILE A 79 2.53 9.16 18.36
C ILE A 79 2.19 9.16 16.87
N ASP A 80 1.72 10.30 16.36
CA ASP A 80 1.35 10.48 14.96
C ASP A 80 2.53 11.05 14.15
N GLU A 81 2.69 10.60 12.89
CA GLU A 81 3.78 10.96 11.96
C GLU A 81 5.20 10.77 12.56
N ALA A 82 5.38 9.67 13.28
CA ALA A 82 6.57 9.35 14.07
C ALA A 82 7.90 9.37 13.28
N GLN A 83 7.88 9.16 11.96
CA GLN A 83 9.09 9.21 11.11
C GLN A 83 9.81 10.57 11.14
N ARG A 84 9.14 11.64 11.55
CA ARG A 84 9.75 12.98 11.65
C ARG A 84 10.75 13.11 12.78
N VAL A 85 10.68 12.23 13.79
CA VAL A 85 11.62 12.21 14.92
C VAL A 85 12.84 11.37 14.54
N GLU A 86 14.04 11.92 14.70
CA GLU A 86 15.28 11.28 14.23
C GLU A 86 15.54 9.91 14.87
N ASN A 87 15.49 9.82 16.18
CA ASN A 87 15.79 8.59 16.94
C ASN A 87 14.54 7.93 17.52
N ILE A 88 13.41 8.02 16.82
CA ILE A 88 12.12 7.56 17.33
C ILE A 88 12.14 6.11 17.81
N GLY A 89 12.84 5.21 17.11
CA GLY A 89 12.91 3.80 17.50
C GLY A 89 13.43 3.58 18.92
N MET A 90 14.41 4.37 19.36
CA MET A 90 14.93 4.30 20.73
C MET A 90 13.94 4.85 21.78
N VAL A 91 13.16 5.86 21.40
CA VAL A 91 12.08 6.41 22.25
C VAL A 91 10.99 5.36 22.43
N LEU A 92 10.50 4.79 21.33
CA LEU A 92 9.46 3.75 21.35
C LEU A 92 9.90 2.53 22.12
N LYS A 93 11.16 2.08 21.94
CA LYS A 93 11.75 0.99 22.70
C LYS A 93 11.73 1.27 24.20
N ARG A 94 12.15 2.47 24.62
CA ARG A 94 12.12 2.87 26.03
C ARG A 94 10.71 2.88 26.61
N ILE A 95 9.71 3.32 25.84
CA ILE A 95 8.31 3.27 26.26
C ILE A 95 7.89 1.81 26.45
N THR A 96 8.12 0.97 25.46
CA THR A 96 7.68 -0.44 25.47
C THR A 96 8.38 -1.25 26.58
N ASP A 97 9.67 -1.01 26.83
CA ASP A 97 10.44 -1.76 27.84
C ASP A 97 10.16 -1.28 29.27
N ASN A 98 9.93 0.02 29.50
CA ASN A 98 9.81 0.60 30.84
C ASN A 98 8.35 0.81 31.30
N PHE A 99 7.39 0.78 30.38
CA PHE A 99 5.97 1.01 30.67
C PHE A 99 5.09 -0.09 30.05
N PRO A 100 5.20 -1.34 30.54
CA PRO A 100 4.50 -2.49 29.96
C PRO A 100 2.97 -2.39 30.01
N ASP A 101 2.44 -1.59 30.91
CA ASP A 101 1.00 -1.34 31.06
C ASP A 101 0.49 -0.23 30.15
N VAL A 102 1.35 0.43 29.40
CA VAL A 102 1.00 1.51 28.47
C VAL A 102 0.88 0.97 27.05
N GLN A 103 -0.28 1.14 26.46
CA GLN A 103 -0.45 0.84 25.04
C GLN A 103 0.14 1.95 24.18
N LEU A 104 1.11 1.59 23.37
CA LEU A 104 1.74 2.50 22.42
C LEU A 104 1.13 2.30 21.02
N LEU A 105 0.55 3.36 20.46
CA LEU A 105 0.00 3.45 19.11
C LEU A 105 0.83 4.44 18.28
N VAL A 106 1.35 4.01 17.15
CA VAL A 106 2.26 4.82 16.33
C VAL A 106 1.81 4.85 14.90
N THR A 107 1.77 6.02 14.27
CA THR A 107 1.55 6.12 12.82
C THR A 107 2.80 6.60 12.08
N GLY A 108 2.86 6.25 10.80
CA GLY A 108 3.85 6.78 9.86
C GLY A 108 3.38 6.70 8.42
N SER A 109 3.72 7.72 7.63
CA SER A 109 3.30 7.84 6.23
C SER A 109 4.28 7.22 5.24
N SER A 110 5.54 6.98 5.62
CA SER A 110 6.51 6.28 4.77
C SER A 110 7.17 5.13 5.52
N SER A 111 7.22 3.97 4.87
CA SER A 111 7.92 2.81 5.42
C SER A 111 9.44 3.02 5.46
N PHE A 112 9.97 3.84 4.54
CA PHE A 112 11.41 4.01 4.39
C PHE A 112 12.07 4.61 5.64
N GLU A 113 11.57 5.74 6.11
CA GLU A 113 12.15 6.41 7.28
C GLU A 113 11.80 5.68 8.56
N LEU A 114 10.55 5.25 8.69
CA LEU A 114 10.07 4.62 9.91
C LEU A 114 10.65 3.21 10.08
N GLN A 115 10.64 2.35 9.04
CA GLN A 115 11.17 0.99 9.13
C GLN A 115 12.67 0.96 9.44
N ASN A 116 13.48 1.80 8.80
CA ASN A 116 14.90 1.88 9.10
C ASN A 116 15.17 2.31 10.55
N LYS A 117 14.31 3.19 11.09
CA LYS A 117 14.41 3.66 12.49
C LYS A 117 13.86 2.66 13.51
N LEU A 118 12.93 1.79 13.11
CA LEU A 118 12.20 0.89 14.02
C LEU A 118 12.68 -0.57 14.01
N ASN A 119 13.29 -1.04 12.93
CA ASN A 119 13.53 -2.48 12.77
C ASN A 119 14.45 -3.04 13.86
N GLU A 120 15.59 -2.43 14.11
CA GLU A 120 16.53 -2.91 15.14
C GLU A 120 16.00 -2.67 16.56
N PRO A 121 15.58 -1.44 16.95
CA PRO A 121 15.17 -1.18 18.33
C PRO A 121 13.91 -1.94 18.78
N LEU A 122 12.95 -2.19 17.87
CA LEU A 122 11.64 -2.76 18.18
C LEU A 122 11.46 -4.22 17.76
N THR A 123 12.53 -4.94 17.45
CA THR A 123 12.44 -6.37 17.14
C THR A 123 11.76 -7.13 18.28
N GLY A 124 10.68 -7.86 17.98
CA GLY A 124 9.88 -8.60 18.94
C GLY A 124 8.93 -7.77 19.83
N ARG A 125 8.99 -6.43 19.74
CA ARG A 125 8.24 -5.47 20.58
C ARG A 125 7.11 -4.75 19.87
N LYS A 126 6.85 -5.08 18.59
CA LYS A 126 5.83 -4.40 17.79
C LYS A 126 4.92 -5.38 17.05
N PHE A 127 3.70 -4.93 16.82
CA PHE A 127 2.86 -5.38 15.71
C PHE A 127 2.85 -4.28 14.66
N GLU A 128 3.05 -4.62 13.40
CA GLU A 128 3.07 -3.67 12.30
C GLU A 128 1.95 -3.99 11.32
N TYR A 129 1.11 -3.01 11.05
CA TYR A 129 -0.03 -3.13 10.13
C TYR A 129 0.06 -2.09 9.03
N HIS A 130 -0.33 -2.50 7.83
CA HIS A 130 -0.39 -1.63 6.68
C HIS A 130 -1.84 -1.25 6.36
N LEU A 131 -2.14 0.05 6.39
CA LEU A 131 -3.43 0.59 6.03
C LEU A 131 -3.41 1.06 4.57
N PHE A 132 -4.23 0.43 3.74
CA PHE A 132 -4.39 0.75 2.32
C PHE A 132 -5.50 1.80 2.09
N PRO A 133 -5.63 2.37 0.88
CA PRO A 133 -6.91 2.94 0.42
C PRO A 133 -8.04 1.93 0.65
N VAL A 134 -9.27 2.42 0.78
CA VAL A 134 -10.42 1.59 1.18
C VAL A 134 -10.53 0.36 0.29
N SER A 135 -10.65 -0.81 0.91
CA SER A 135 -10.78 -2.09 0.21
C SER A 135 -12.23 -2.38 -0.19
N THR A 136 -12.39 -3.31 -1.12
CA THR A 136 -13.73 -3.82 -1.51
C THR A 136 -14.48 -4.41 -0.32
N GLY A 137 -13.79 -5.15 0.56
CA GLY A 137 -14.42 -5.71 1.77
C GLY A 137 -14.93 -4.65 2.74
N GLU A 138 -14.21 -3.52 2.89
CA GLU A 138 -14.63 -2.38 3.70
C GLU A 138 -15.84 -1.66 3.08
N LEU A 139 -15.85 -1.51 1.75
CA LEU A 139 -16.99 -0.94 1.03
C LEU A 139 -18.22 -1.86 1.09
N LEU A 140 -18.04 -3.16 1.00
CA LEU A 140 -19.14 -4.12 1.11
C LEU A 140 -19.85 -3.99 2.47
N LYS A 141 -19.08 -3.85 3.56
CA LYS A 141 -19.65 -3.62 4.90
C LYS A 141 -20.42 -2.30 5.00
N SER A 142 -19.98 -1.25 4.30
CA SER A 142 -20.56 0.09 4.41
C SER A 142 -21.68 0.38 3.42
N GLN A 143 -21.63 -0.16 2.20
CA GLN A 143 -22.52 0.16 1.08
C GLN A 143 -23.35 -1.04 0.58
N GLY A 144 -23.03 -2.25 1.06
CA GLY A 144 -23.63 -3.49 0.58
C GLY A 144 -23.19 -3.89 -0.83
N LEU A 145 -23.63 -5.06 -1.28
CA LEU A 145 -23.23 -5.64 -2.56
C LEU A 145 -23.62 -4.77 -3.76
N LEU A 146 -24.81 -4.18 -3.72
CA LEU A 146 -25.29 -3.33 -4.82
C LEU A 146 -24.43 -2.08 -4.96
N GLY A 147 -24.12 -1.41 -3.84
CA GLY A 147 -23.26 -0.22 -3.84
C GLY A 147 -21.85 -0.50 -4.37
N VAL A 148 -21.26 -1.63 -3.97
CA VAL A 148 -19.93 -2.03 -4.46
C VAL A 148 -19.95 -2.28 -5.97
N LYS A 149 -20.98 -2.93 -6.52
CA LYS A 149 -21.10 -3.17 -7.97
C LYS A 149 -21.33 -1.87 -8.75
N GLN A 150 -22.20 -1.00 -8.26
CA GLN A 150 -22.52 0.29 -8.90
C GLN A 150 -21.33 1.26 -8.91
N THR A 151 -20.46 1.19 -7.92
CA THR A 151 -19.29 2.09 -7.80
C THR A 151 -18.03 1.55 -8.49
N LEU A 152 -18.05 0.37 -9.10
CA LEU A 152 -16.86 -0.26 -9.70
C LEU A 152 -16.20 0.65 -10.76
N GLU A 153 -16.95 1.17 -11.72
CA GLU A 153 -16.40 2.04 -12.77
C GLU A 153 -15.80 3.33 -12.17
N ASN A 154 -16.46 3.93 -11.19
CA ASN A 154 -15.94 5.09 -10.48
C ASN A 154 -14.62 4.77 -9.78
N ARG A 155 -14.50 3.59 -9.17
CA ARG A 155 -13.27 3.15 -8.51
C ARG A 155 -12.13 2.89 -9.51
N LEU A 156 -12.44 2.42 -10.71
CA LEU A 156 -11.45 2.29 -11.78
C LEU A 156 -10.91 3.66 -12.24
N ILE A 157 -11.75 4.70 -12.22
CA ILE A 157 -11.38 6.04 -12.65
C ILE A 157 -10.78 6.87 -11.49
N TYR A 158 -11.45 6.91 -10.34
CA TYR A 158 -11.12 7.80 -9.22
C TYR A 158 -10.47 7.09 -8.03
N GLY A 159 -10.30 5.76 -8.09
CA GLY A 159 -9.67 5.00 -7.01
C GLY A 159 -10.55 4.84 -5.76
N SER A 160 -9.89 4.58 -4.64
CA SER A 160 -10.53 4.20 -3.38
C SER A 160 -9.97 4.94 -2.15
N TYR A 161 -9.41 6.14 -2.34
CA TYR A 161 -9.02 6.97 -1.18
C TYR A 161 -10.25 7.38 -0.39
N PRO A 162 -10.20 7.39 0.96
CA PRO A 162 -11.37 7.67 1.80
C PRO A 162 -12.06 8.97 1.47
N ASP A 163 -11.28 10.03 1.25
CA ASP A 163 -11.81 11.37 0.97
C ASP A 163 -12.50 11.43 -0.40
N VAL A 164 -11.92 10.77 -1.39
CA VAL A 164 -12.50 10.65 -2.74
C VAL A 164 -13.83 9.88 -2.73
N ILE A 165 -13.93 8.80 -1.93
CA ILE A 165 -15.17 8.03 -1.80
C ILE A 165 -16.26 8.85 -1.10
N ASN A 166 -15.89 9.60 -0.05
CA ASN A 166 -16.85 10.39 0.72
C ASN A 166 -17.33 11.65 -0.02
N HIS A 167 -16.54 12.19 -0.95
CA HIS A 167 -16.82 13.41 -1.70
C HIS A 167 -16.71 13.15 -3.22
N ALA A 168 -17.52 12.24 -3.72
CA ALA A 168 -17.45 11.78 -5.12
C ALA A 168 -17.63 12.91 -6.16
N ALA A 169 -18.36 13.97 -5.84
CA ALA A 169 -18.53 15.14 -6.71
C ALA A 169 -17.21 15.90 -6.94
N ASP A 170 -16.34 15.92 -5.94
CA ASP A 170 -15.07 16.66 -5.95
C ASP A 170 -13.87 15.73 -6.18
N ALA A 171 -14.11 14.47 -6.54
CA ALA A 171 -13.11 13.40 -6.63
C ALA A 171 -11.88 13.80 -7.47
N LYS A 172 -12.10 14.48 -8.59
CA LYS A 172 -11.03 14.91 -9.50
C LYS A 172 -10.10 15.95 -8.83
N GLU A 173 -10.68 16.95 -8.17
CA GLU A 173 -9.92 18.00 -7.49
C GLU A 173 -9.15 17.42 -6.31
N LEU A 174 -9.81 16.59 -5.49
CA LEU A 174 -9.17 15.88 -4.38
C LEU A 174 -7.98 15.05 -4.83
N LEU A 175 -8.11 14.32 -5.93
CA LEU A 175 -7.02 13.51 -6.49
C LEU A 175 -5.87 14.37 -7.03
N TYR A 176 -6.15 15.49 -7.68
CA TYR A 176 -5.08 16.41 -8.10
C TYR A 176 -4.34 17.01 -6.90
N ASN A 177 -5.07 17.43 -5.88
CA ASN A 177 -4.48 17.94 -4.65
C ASN A 177 -3.67 16.86 -3.93
N LEU A 178 -4.20 15.64 -3.86
CA LEU A 178 -3.52 14.49 -3.29
C LEU A 178 -2.23 14.16 -4.07
N ALA A 179 -2.31 14.01 -5.39
CA ALA A 179 -1.16 13.71 -6.23
C ALA A 179 -0.08 14.81 -6.13
N ASN A 180 -0.46 16.08 -6.19
CA ASN A 180 0.48 17.20 -6.13
C ASN A 180 1.11 17.39 -4.74
N SER A 181 0.32 17.28 -3.67
CA SER A 181 0.85 17.46 -2.30
C SER A 181 1.65 16.25 -1.82
N TYR A 182 1.22 15.06 -2.19
CA TYR A 182 1.77 13.79 -1.75
C TYR A 182 3.03 13.40 -2.54
N LEU A 183 2.94 13.45 -3.89
CA LEU A 183 4.06 13.06 -4.74
C LEU A 183 5.22 14.05 -4.68
N TYR A 184 4.95 15.33 -4.46
CA TYR A 184 6.00 16.33 -4.47
C TYR A 184 6.52 16.67 -3.07
N LYS A 185 5.69 16.83 -2.05
CA LYS A 185 6.17 17.23 -0.73
C LYS A 185 6.89 16.13 0.03
N ASP A 186 6.32 14.94 0.09
CA ASP A 186 6.91 13.85 0.87
C ASP A 186 8.13 13.24 0.18
N LEU A 187 8.04 13.00 -1.13
CA LEU A 187 9.18 12.49 -1.88
C LEU A 187 10.33 13.51 -2.01
N LEU A 188 10.03 14.81 -2.13
CA LEU A 188 11.03 15.86 -2.25
C LEU A 188 11.70 16.21 -0.92
N ASN A 189 11.00 16.03 0.20
CA ASN A 189 11.57 16.20 1.53
C ASN A 189 12.53 15.07 1.91
N LEU A 190 12.49 13.94 1.17
CA LEU A 190 13.51 12.91 1.34
C LEU A 190 14.85 13.44 0.80
N GLU A 191 15.85 13.59 1.65
CA GLU A 191 17.22 14.03 1.30
C GLU A 191 17.82 13.28 0.11
N SER A 192 17.25 12.11 -0.21
CA SER A 192 17.64 11.22 -1.27
C SER A 192 17.21 11.67 -2.67
N VAL A 193 16.24 12.59 -2.81
CA VAL A 193 15.72 13.06 -4.11
C VAL A 193 16.40 14.34 -4.57
N ARG A 194 17.48 14.17 -5.35
CA ARG A 194 18.26 15.32 -5.89
C ARG A 194 17.66 15.93 -7.16
N ARG A 195 16.76 15.21 -7.86
CA ARG A 195 16.20 15.61 -9.15
C ARG A 195 14.69 15.40 -9.20
N PRO A 196 13.89 16.33 -8.67
CA PRO A 196 12.41 16.24 -8.63
C PRO A 196 11.76 16.03 -9.98
N ALA A 197 12.20 16.76 -11.01
CA ALA A 197 11.65 16.64 -12.35
C ALA A 197 11.85 15.24 -12.96
N LEU A 198 12.93 14.55 -12.61
CA LEU A 198 13.20 13.18 -13.05
C LEU A 198 12.23 12.19 -12.40
N LEU A 199 11.93 12.38 -11.12
CA LEU A 199 10.96 11.55 -10.39
C LEU A 199 9.56 11.68 -11.00
N GLY A 200 9.14 12.90 -11.35
CA GLY A 200 7.87 13.13 -12.07
C GLY A 200 7.80 12.42 -13.43
N LYS A 201 8.89 12.50 -14.23
CA LYS A 201 8.99 11.77 -15.49
C LYS A 201 8.91 10.25 -15.29
N LEU A 202 9.60 9.72 -14.28
CA LEU A 202 9.57 8.29 -13.98
C LEU A 202 8.16 7.83 -13.57
N LEU A 203 7.49 8.59 -12.71
CA LEU A 203 6.09 8.32 -12.33
C LEU A 203 5.16 8.31 -13.54
N THR A 204 5.29 9.28 -14.44
CA THR A 204 4.50 9.33 -15.68
C THR A 204 4.80 8.12 -16.56
N ALA A 205 6.07 7.75 -16.72
CA ALA A 205 6.46 6.57 -17.50
C ALA A 205 5.88 5.27 -16.91
N LEU A 206 5.93 5.09 -15.58
CA LEU A 206 5.33 3.94 -14.88
C LEU A 206 3.80 3.95 -15.01
N ALA A 207 3.16 5.10 -14.91
CA ALA A 207 1.70 5.23 -15.04
C ALA A 207 1.21 4.90 -16.46
N LEU A 208 1.98 5.24 -17.49
CA LEU A 208 1.68 4.88 -18.89
C LEU A 208 1.89 3.38 -19.15
N GLN A 209 2.87 2.77 -18.48
CA GLN A 209 3.25 1.37 -18.67
C GLN A 209 2.71 0.46 -17.55
N VAL A 210 1.67 0.90 -16.81
CA VAL A 210 1.05 0.09 -15.76
C VAL A 210 0.65 -1.28 -16.31
N THR A 211 0.91 -2.36 -15.55
CA THR A 211 0.71 -3.78 -15.96
C THR A 211 1.64 -4.29 -17.07
N SER A 212 2.38 -3.43 -17.73
CA SER A 212 3.35 -3.85 -18.75
C SER A 212 4.67 -4.29 -18.12
N GLU A 213 5.34 -5.20 -18.80
CA GLU A 213 6.68 -5.64 -18.43
C GLU A 213 7.70 -4.59 -18.83
N VAL A 214 8.45 -4.08 -17.86
CA VAL A 214 9.47 -3.06 -18.07
C VAL A 214 10.80 -3.42 -17.43
N SER A 215 11.88 -2.96 -18.03
CA SER A 215 13.22 -3.06 -17.46
C SER A 215 13.70 -1.72 -16.94
N TYR A 216 14.59 -1.73 -15.95
CA TYR A 216 15.21 -0.50 -15.45
C TYR A 216 16.04 0.22 -16.52
N ASN A 217 16.63 -0.54 -17.47
CA ASN A 217 17.35 0.04 -18.62
C ASN A 217 16.42 0.86 -19.53
N GLU A 218 15.27 0.31 -19.87
CA GLU A 218 14.26 0.97 -20.67
C GLU A 218 13.74 2.25 -19.99
N LEU A 219 13.38 2.15 -18.70
CA LEU A 219 12.98 3.31 -17.91
C LEU A 219 14.08 4.37 -17.86
N ALA A 220 15.34 3.97 -17.66
CA ALA A 220 16.47 4.88 -17.61
C ALA A 220 16.68 5.65 -18.92
N GLN A 221 16.54 4.96 -20.04
CA GLN A 221 16.58 5.58 -21.38
C GLN A 221 15.40 6.55 -21.57
N THR A 222 14.20 6.11 -21.23
CA THR A 222 12.96 6.91 -21.39
C THR A 222 13.01 8.21 -20.58
N VAL A 223 13.53 8.17 -19.36
CA VAL A 223 13.57 9.37 -18.49
C VAL A 223 14.87 10.16 -18.56
N GLY A 224 15.90 9.65 -19.24
CA GLY A 224 17.20 10.30 -19.45
C GLY A 224 18.10 10.25 -18.21
N THR A 225 18.28 9.04 -17.62
CA THR A 225 19.14 8.84 -16.46
C THR A 225 19.83 7.46 -16.48
N ASP A 226 20.50 7.09 -15.40
CA ASP A 226 21.11 5.77 -15.20
C ASP A 226 20.22 4.81 -14.42
N ASN A 227 20.48 3.50 -14.55
CA ASN A 227 19.71 2.44 -13.91
C ASN A 227 19.71 2.52 -12.38
N LYS A 228 20.81 2.93 -11.75
CA LYS A 228 20.90 3.02 -10.29
C LYS A 228 19.97 4.10 -9.75
N THR A 229 19.85 5.20 -10.48
CA THR A 229 18.94 6.29 -10.15
C THR A 229 17.48 5.85 -10.30
N VAL A 230 17.14 5.11 -11.37
CA VAL A 230 15.81 4.52 -11.56
C VAL A 230 15.47 3.56 -10.43
N GLU A 231 16.35 2.62 -10.13
CA GLU A 231 16.18 1.64 -9.05
C GLU A 231 15.94 2.32 -7.70
N LYS A 232 16.77 3.32 -7.37
CA LYS A 232 16.61 4.11 -6.15
C LYS A 232 15.24 4.82 -6.09
N TYR A 233 14.80 5.42 -7.18
CA TYR A 233 13.54 6.16 -7.19
C TYR A 233 12.33 5.23 -7.17
N ILE A 234 12.40 4.07 -7.84
CA ILE A 234 11.37 3.03 -7.72
C ILE A 234 11.26 2.52 -6.29
N ASP A 235 12.39 2.23 -5.63
CA ASP A 235 12.42 1.81 -4.23
C ASP A 235 11.76 2.86 -3.30
N LEU A 236 11.99 4.15 -3.55
CA LEU A 236 11.31 5.22 -2.83
C LEU A 236 9.79 5.23 -3.07
N LEU A 237 9.36 5.07 -4.32
CA LEU A 237 7.94 5.04 -4.69
C LEU A 237 7.22 3.84 -4.05
N GLU A 238 7.87 2.68 -3.99
CA GLU A 238 7.36 1.49 -3.28
C GLU A 238 7.23 1.76 -1.77
N LYS A 239 8.27 2.33 -1.16
CA LYS A 239 8.29 2.65 0.27
C LYS A 239 7.31 3.74 0.68
N CYS A 240 6.92 4.59 -0.26
CA CYS A 240 5.85 5.58 -0.06
C CYS A 240 4.45 5.04 -0.38
N TYR A 241 4.31 3.76 -0.69
CA TYR A 241 3.04 3.12 -1.02
C TYR A 241 2.29 3.75 -2.21
N ILE A 242 3.04 4.20 -3.21
CA ILE A 242 2.48 4.71 -4.46
C ILE A 242 2.34 3.57 -5.44
N ILE A 243 3.41 2.80 -5.60
CA ILE A 243 3.48 1.63 -6.48
C ILE A 243 3.95 0.40 -5.71
N PHE A 244 3.71 -0.75 -6.28
CA PHE A 244 4.35 -2.02 -5.92
C PHE A 244 4.73 -2.76 -7.20
N LYS A 245 5.64 -3.72 -7.07
CA LYS A 245 6.14 -4.49 -8.21
C LYS A 245 5.80 -5.95 -8.08
N LEU A 246 5.56 -6.59 -9.22
CA LEU A 246 5.60 -8.04 -9.37
C LEU A 246 6.84 -8.45 -10.13
N SER A 247 7.52 -9.48 -9.64
CA SER A 247 8.62 -10.14 -10.34
C SER A 247 8.08 -11.25 -11.24
N GLY A 248 8.79 -11.52 -12.34
CA GLY A 248 8.46 -12.67 -13.17
C GLY A 248 8.83 -13.97 -12.45
N PHE A 249 7.87 -14.89 -12.28
CA PHE A 249 8.11 -16.18 -11.65
C PHE A 249 9.17 -17.01 -12.39
N SER A 250 10.10 -17.60 -11.64
CA SER A 250 11.13 -18.51 -12.14
C SER A 250 11.57 -19.44 -11.02
N ARG A 251 11.78 -20.75 -11.34
CA ARG A 251 12.39 -21.70 -10.39
C ARG A 251 13.82 -21.31 -9.99
N ASN A 252 14.50 -20.53 -10.80
CA ASN A 252 15.86 -20.06 -10.51
C ASN A 252 15.79 -18.62 -10.02
N LEU A 253 15.96 -18.39 -8.71
CA LEU A 253 15.99 -17.09 -8.06
C LEU A 253 16.94 -16.08 -8.74
N ARG A 254 18.11 -16.55 -9.26
CA ARG A 254 19.03 -15.65 -9.97
C ARG A 254 18.45 -15.15 -11.29
N THR A 255 17.65 -15.95 -11.96
CA THR A 255 16.96 -15.58 -13.21
C THR A 255 15.77 -14.69 -12.91
N GLU A 256 15.03 -14.97 -11.83
CA GLU A 256 13.90 -14.16 -11.36
C GLU A 256 14.33 -12.73 -11.03
N LEU A 257 15.40 -12.55 -10.26
CA LEU A 257 15.93 -11.24 -9.91
C LEU A 257 16.40 -10.39 -11.10
N LYS A 258 16.75 -11.04 -12.22
CA LYS A 258 17.23 -10.37 -13.45
C LYS A 258 16.13 -10.10 -14.48
N LYS A 259 14.93 -10.70 -14.34
CA LYS A 259 13.82 -10.52 -15.29
C LYS A 259 13.24 -9.11 -15.18
N ALA A 260 12.57 -8.70 -16.25
CA ALA A 260 11.73 -7.52 -16.26
C ALA A 260 10.66 -7.61 -15.16
N LYS A 261 10.12 -6.49 -14.76
CA LYS A 261 9.16 -6.36 -13.67
C LYS A 261 7.91 -5.69 -14.19
N LYS A 262 6.76 -6.04 -13.63
CA LYS A 262 5.51 -5.29 -13.82
C LYS A 262 5.29 -4.39 -12.61
N PHE A 263 4.86 -3.15 -12.86
CA PHE A 263 4.56 -2.17 -11.82
C PHE A 263 3.07 -1.88 -11.77
N TYR A 264 2.58 -1.78 -10.54
CA TYR A 264 1.17 -1.54 -10.23
C TYR A 264 1.06 -0.37 -9.26
N PHE A 265 -0.02 0.37 -9.34
CA PHE A 265 -0.35 1.42 -8.38
C PHE A 265 -1.25 0.83 -7.30
N TYR A 266 -1.03 1.22 -6.04
CA TYR A 266 -1.94 0.86 -4.95
C TYR A 266 -3.35 1.42 -5.14
N ASP A 267 -3.49 2.44 -6.00
CA ASP A 267 -4.77 3.09 -6.29
C ASP A 267 -4.82 3.63 -7.72
N ASN A 268 -5.89 3.29 -8.44
CA ASN A 268 -6.10 3.73 -9.83
C ASN A 268 -6.28 5.25 -9.94
N GLY A 269 -6.91 5.89 -8.92
CA GLY A 269 -7.14 7.33 -8.92
C GLY A 269 -5.83 8.11 -8.91
N ILE A 270 -4.85 7.66 -8.13
CA ILE A 270 -3.50 8.26 -8.11
C ILE A 270 -2.82 8.11 -9.48
N ARG A 271 -2.87 6.91 -10.08
CA ARG A 271 -2.33 6.68 -11.43
C ARG A 271 -2.97 7.60 -12.45
N ASN A 272 -4.30 7.73 -12.42
CA ASN A 272 -5.05 8.57 -13.34
C ASN A 272 -4.81 10.07 -13.11
N ALA A 273 -4.60 10.49 -11.87
CA ALA A 273 -4.22 11.88 -11.52
C ALA A 273 -2.84 12.25 -12.08
N ILE A 274 -1.86 11.35 -12.01
CA ILE A 274 -0.53 11.55 -12.60
C ILE A 274 -0.62 11.78 -14.11
N LEU A 275 -1.49 11.01 -14.79
CA LEU A 275 -1.72 11.14 -16.24
C LEU A 275 -2.75 12.23 -16.59
N GLN A 276 -3.36 12.87 -15.62
CA GLN A 276 -4.45 13.83 -15.80
C GLN A 276 -5.61 13.29 -16.65
N ASN A 277 -5.89 11.98 -16.55
CA ASN A 277 -6.89 11.31 -17.36
C ASN A 277 -8.01 10.68 -16.51
N PHE A 278 -9.12 11.39 -16.39
CA PHE A 278 -10.36 10.94 -15.74
C PHE A 278 -11.51 10.75 -16.73
N ALA A 279 -11.19 10.45 -18.00
CA ALA A 279 -12.20 10.17 -19.01
C ALA A 279 -13.05 8.94 -18.61
N PRO A 280 -14.34 8.90 -18.97
CA PRO A 280 -15.18 7.73 -18.81
C PRO A 280 -14.56 6.49 -19.48
N LEU A 281 -14.81 5.29 -18.92
CA LEU A 281 -14.21 4.04 -19.40
C LEU A 281 -14.51 3.78 -20.90
N SER A 282 -15.70 4.19 -21.39
CA SER A 282 -16.09 4.05 -22.79
C SER A 282 -15.21 4.83 -23.79
N LEU A 283 -14.50 5.86 -23.33
CA LEU A 283 -13.59 6.69 -24.13
C LEU A 283 -12.11 6.32 -23.92
N ARG A 284 -11.82 5.28 -23.13
CA ARG A 284 -10.44 4.89 -22.77
C ARG A 284 -10.00 3.64 -23.52
N GLN A 285 -8.72 3.61 -23.88
CA GLN A 285 -8.08 2.44 -24.47
C GLN A 285 -7.36 1.54 -23.45
N ASP A 286 -7.12 2.05 -22.24
CA ASP A 286 -6.35 1.40 -21.19
C ASP A 286 -7.23 0.71 -20.12
N VAL A 287 -8.52 0.45 -20.41
CA VAL A 287 -9.47 -0.15 -19.44
C VAL A 287 -9.00 -1.51 -18.95
N GLY A 288 -8.38 -2.33 -19.85
CA GLY A 288 -7.82 -3.62 -19.45
C GLY A 288 -6.72 -3.48 -18.40
N ALA A 289 -5.81 -2.53 -18.58
CA ALA A 289 -4.73 -2.26 -17.64
C ALA A 289 -5.25 -1.68 -16.31
N LEU A 290 -6.28 -0.81 -16.35
CA LEU A 290 -6.94 -0.32 -15.13
C LEU A 290 -7.62 -1.45 -14.36
N TRP A 291 -8.26 -2.38 -15.06
CA TRP A 291 -8.90 -3.54 -14.48
C TRP A 291 -7.89 -4.46 -13.81
N GLU A 292 -6.80 -4.80 -14.51
CA GLU A 292 -5.72 -5.62 -13.97
C GLU A 292 -5.10 -4.97 -12.74
N ASN A 293 -4.74 -3.68 -12.80
CA ASN A 293 -4.20 -2.94 -11.66
C ASN A 293 -5.16 -2.91 -10.47
N PHE A 294 -6.44 -2.66 -10.72
CA PHE A 294 -7.47 -2.64 -9.69
C PHE A 294 -7.59 -4.00 -9.01
N PHE A 295 -7.75 -5.08 -9.79
CA PHE A 295 -7.93 -6.42 -9.22
C PHE A 295 -6.72 -6.85 -8.39
N ILE A 296 -5.50 -6.69 -8.92
CA ILE A 296 -4.28 -7.10 -8.20
C ILE A 296 -4.09 -6.27 -6.93
N SER A 297 -4.39 -4.96 -6.95
CA SER A 297 -4.33 -4.14 -5.75
C SER A 297 -5.37 -4.54 -4.71
N GLU A 298 -6.61 -4.87 -5.12
CA GLU A 298 -7.65 -5.35 -4.20
C GLU A 298 -7.33 -6.74 -3.64
N ARG A 299 -6.77 -7.65 -4.47
CA ARG A 299 -6.34 -8.97 -4.03
C ARG A 299 -5.21 -8.88 -2.99
N LEU A 300 -4.24 -7.98 -3.20
CA LEU A 300 -3.18 -7.70 -2.24
C LEU A 300 -3.76 -7.23 -0.90
N LYS A 301 -4.73 -6.30 -0.91
CA LYS A 301 -5.42 -5.83 0.30
C LYS A 301 -6.15 -6.98 1.00
N ALA A 302 -6.91 -7.79 0.25
CA ALA A 302 -7.66 -8.93 0.77
C ALA A 302 -6.74 -9.96 1.44
N ASN A 303 -5.63 -10.33 0.79
CA ASN A 303 -4.64 -11.25 1.35
C ASN A 303 -4.05 -10.69 2.66
N GLN A 304 -3.64 -9.44 2.65
CA GLN A 304 -2.98 -8.85 3.82
C GLN A 304 -3.94 -8.67 5.01
N TYR A 305 -5.17 -8.25 4.76
CA TYR A 305 -6.18 -8.10 5.83
C TYR A 305 -6.68 -9.46 6.36
N ALA A 306 -6.64 -10.50 5.54
CA ALA A 306 -6.93 -11.88 5.97
C ALA A 306 -5.74 -12.58 6.64
N GLY A 307 -4.57 -11.92 6.76
CA GLY A 307 -3.35 -12.53 7.29
C GLY A 307 -2.79 -13.64 6.42
N ARG A 308 -3.10 -13.66 5.13
CA ARG A 308 -2.59 -14.63 4.16
C ARG A 308 -1.24 -14.16 3.60
N TYR A 309 -0.20 -14.89 3.90
CA TYR A 309 1.15 -14.62 3.40
C TYR A 309 1.37 -15.38 2.10
N VAL A 310 1.31 -14.69 0.98
CA VAL A 310 1.51 -15.25 -0.36
C VAL A 310 2.66 -14.55 -1.06
N ASN A 311 3.44 -15.31 -1.83
CA ASN A 311 4.38 -14.76 -2.78
C ASN A 311 3.65 -14.47 -4.09
N SER A 312 3.80 -13.26 -4.61
CA SER A 312 3.06 -12.79 -5.77
C SER A 312 3.97 -12.58 -6.98
N TYR A 313 3.57 -13.09 -8.13
CA TYR A 313 4.33 -13.07 -9.36
C TYR A 313 3.44 -12.86 -10.57
N PHE A 314 4.05 -12.54 -11.72
CA PHE A 314 3.51 -12.83 -13.04
C PHE A 314 4.38 -13.90 -13.72
N TRP A 315 3.91 -14.48 -14.79
CA TRP A 315 4.73 -15.44 -15.53
C TRP A 315 4.62 -15.20 -17.03
N ARG A 316 5.77 -15.23 -17.69
CA ARG A 316 5.86 -15.07 -19.14
C ARG A 316 7.04 -15.87 -19.69
N THR A 317 6.82 -16.50 -20.85
CA THR A 317 7.84 -17.26 -21.59
C THR A 317 8.31 -16.49 -22.83
N ASN A 318 9.46 -16.92 -23.37
CA ASN A 318 9.94 -16.40 -24.65
C ASN A 318 8.99 -16.70 -25.82
N GLN A 319 8.09 -17.70 -25.67
CA GLN A 319 7.06 -18.07 -26.65
C GLN A 319 5.76 -17.24 -26.46
N GLN A 320 5.81 -16.17 -25.70
CA GLN A 320 4.68 -15.27 -25.41
C GLN A 320 3.50 -15.93 -24.68
N GLN A 321 3.72 -17.04 -23.98
CA GLN A 321 2.76 -17.56 -23.03
C GLN A 321 2.82 -16.71 -21.77
N GLU A 322 1.67 -16.31 -21.23
CA GLU A 322 1.60 -15.40 -20.10
C GLU A 322 0.54 -15.86 -19.08
N ILE A 323 0.78 -15.54 -17.81
CA ILE A 323 -0.21 -15.57 -16.70
C ILE A 323 -0.06 -14.22 -16.01
N ASP A 324 -1.14 -13.46 -15.98
CA ASP A 324 -1.13 -12.07 -15.48
C ASP A 324 -0.73 -11.99 -14.01
N TYR A 325 -1.28 -12.87 -13.17
CA TYR A 325 -1.02 -12.87 -11.73
C TYR A 325 -1.01 -14.29 -11.15
N ILE A 326 -0.03 -14.56 -10.33
CA ILE A 326 0.19 -15.84 -9.65
C ILE A 326 0.40 -15.59 -8.17
N GLU A 327 -0.28 -16.33 -7.33
CA GLU A 327 0.01 -16.43 -5.89
C GLU A 327 0.59 -17.81 -5.60
N GLU A 328 1.68 -17.82 -4.85
CA GLU A 328 2.30 -19.05 -4.34
C GLU A 328 2.22 -19.04 -2.81
N CYS A 329 1.69 -20.11 -2.27
CA CYS A 329 1.60 -20.36 -0.84
C CYS A 329 1.91 -21.83 -0.57
N ASP A 330 2.95 -22.09 0.22
CA ASP A 330 3.35 -23.45 0.61
C ASP A 330 3.56 -24.42 -0.57
N GLY A 331 4.06 -23.88 -1.70
CA GLY A 331 4.33 -24.66 -2.92
C GLY A 331 3.12 -24.91 -3.82
N GLN A 332 1.94 -24.40 -3.44
CA GLN A 332 0.73 -24.44 -4.26
C GLN A 332 0.49 -23.10 -4.95
N PHE A 333 -0.05 -23.16 -6.16
CA PHE A 333 -0.24 -21.99 -7.01
C PHE A 333 -1.71 -21.68 -7.26
N SER A 334 -2.09 -20.41 -7.13
CA SER A 334 -3.35 -19.85 -7.59
C SER A 334 -3.07 -18.93 -8.78
N LEU A 335 -3.78 -19.14 -9.89
CA LEU A 335 -3.54 -18.45 -11.15
C LEU A 335 -4.72 -17.55 -11.52
N PHE A 336 -4.44 -16.32 -11.92
CA PHE A 336 -5.46 -15.34 -12.28
C PHE A 336 -5.13 -14.67 -13.62
N GLU A 337 -6.14 -14.63 -14.51
CA GLU A 337 -6.14 -13.87 -15.74
C GLU A 337 -7.22 -12.81 -15.68
N MET A 338 -6.90 -11.55 -15.97
CA MET A 338 -7.84 -10.46 -15.86
C MET A 338 -8.41 -10.05 -17.22
N LYS A 339 -9.73 -10.13 -17.38
CA LYS A 339 -10.43 -9.75 -18.59
C LYS A 339 -11.58 -8.78 -18.28
N TRP A 340 -11.44 -7.53 -18.69
CA TRP A 340 -12.52 -6.54 -18.54
C TRP A 340 -13.79 -6.95 -19.31
N ASN A 341 -13.62 -7.51 -20.52
CA ASN A 341 -14.73 -7.97 -21.34
C ASN A 341 -14.99 -9.45 -21.07
N PRO A 342 -16.14 -9.84 -20.46
CA PRO A 342 -16.45 -11.24 -20.17
C PRO A 342 -16.48 -12.15 -21.42
N LYS A 343 -16.79 -11.59 -22.61
CA LYS A 343 -16.76 -12.33 -23.88
C LYS A 343 -15.37 -12.85 -24.26
N ARG A 344 -14.32 -12.31 -23.66
CA ARG A 344 -12.92 -12.75 -23.82
C ARG A 344 -12.47 -13.73 -22.73
N ALA A 345 -13.38 -14.22 -21.90
CA ALA A 345 -13.10 -15.13 -20.79
C ALA A 345 -12.76 -16.59 -21.21
N ASN A 346 -12.72 -16.89 -22.52
CA ASN A 346 -12.34 -18.22 -23.03
C ASN A 346 -10.80 -18.43 -23.11
N THR A 347 -10.01 -17.64 -22.38
CA THR A 347 -8.56 -17.81 -22.32
C THR A 347 -8.20 -19.09 -21.58
N GLN A 348 -7.33 -19.93 -22.18
CA GLN A 348 -6.82 -21.12 -21.54
C GLN A 348 -5.49 -20.82 -20.86
N PHE A 349 -5.33 -21.29 -19.64
CA PHE A 349 -4.03 -21.23 -18.96
C PHE A 349 -3.00 -22.11 -19.67
N PRO A 350 -1.73 -21.68 -19.77
CA PRO A 350 -0.68 -22.42 -20.45
C PRO A 350 -0.45 -23.81 -19.84
N ASN A 351 -0.60 -24.86 -20.66
CA ASN A 351 -0.38 -26.23 -20.22
C ASN A 351 1.05 -26.47 -19.71
N THR A 352 2.03 -25.73 -20.24
CA THR A 352 3.42 -25.76 -19.77
C THR A 352 3.55 -25.39 -18.29
N PHE A 353 2.73 -24.48 -17.79
CA PHE A 353 2.69 -24.15 -16.37
C PHE A 353 1.89 -25.20 -15.58
N LEU A 354 0.71 -25.56 -16.06
CA LEU A 354 -0.19 -26.50 -15.38
C LEU A 354 0.44 -27.89 -15.17
N THR A 355 1.30 -28.34 -16.09
CA THR A 355 1.99 -29.64 -15.96
C THR A 355 3.26 -29.57 -15.10
N ALA A 356 3.81 -28.39 -14.92
CA ALA A 356 5.07 -28.17 -14.19
C ALA A 356 4.90 -27.89 -12.71
N TYR A 357 3.71 -27.42 -12.28
CA TYR A 357 3.45 -26.92 -10.94
C TYR A 357 2.13 -27.44 -10.37
N ASP A 358 2.06 -27.54 -9.03
CA ASP A 358 0.83 -27.90 -8.31
C ASP A 358 -0.12 -26.70 -8.26
N VAL A 359 -1.08 -26.68 -9.17
CA VAL A 359 -2.06 -25.58 -9.30
C VAL A 359 -3.32 -25.94 -8.53
N LYS A 360 -3.52 -25.24 -7.41
CA LYS A 360 -4.68 -25.39 -6.53
C LYS A 360 -5.96 -24.83 -7.17
N GLU A 361 -5.85 -23.64 -7.75
CA GLU A 361 -6.98 -22.96 -8.37
C GLU A 361 -6.55 -22.08 -9.54
N LYS A 362 -7.49 -21.83 -10.44
CA LYS A 362 -7.30 -20.93 -11.57
C LYS A 362 -8.59 -20.20 -11.91
N ALA A 363 -8.51 -18.90 -12.17
CA ALA A 363 -9.66 -18.08 -12.45
C ALA A 363 -9.40 -17.07 -13.58
N ILE A 364 -10.38 -16.91 -14.44
CA ILE A 364 -10.47 -15.75 -15.33
C ILE A 364 -11.38 -14.74 -14.65
N VAL A 365 -10.77 -13.64 -14.24
CA VAL A 365 -11.43 -12.62 -13.42
C VAL A 365 -12.04 -11.55 -14.30
N THR A 366 -13.34 -11.38 -14.18
CA THR A 366 -14.14 -10.40 -14.93
C THR A 366 -14.92 -9.51 -13.96
N PRO A 367 -15.53 -8.40 -14.42
CA PRO A 367 -16.43 -7.58 -13.59
C PRO A 367 -17.64 -8.34 -13.02
N GLU A 368 -17.92 -9.55 -13.50
CA GLU A 368 -19.05 -10.36 -13.04
C GLU A 368 -18.71 -11.20 -11.80
N ASN A 369 -17.44 -11.73 -11.70
CA ASN A 369 -17.04 -12.71 -10.69
C ASN A 369 -15.91 -12.25 -9.74
N TRP A 370 -15.32 -11.07 -9.92
CA TRP A 370 -14.13 -10.61 -9.20
C TRP A 370 -14.28 -10.58 -7.67
N LEU A 371 -15.52 -10.37 -7.19
CA LEU A 371 -15.81 -10.31 -5.75
C LEU A 371 -15.46 -11.61 -5.01
N GLU A 372 -15.56 -12.76 -5.69
CA GLU A 372 -15.24 -14.08 -5.14
C GLU A 372 -13.77 -14.17 -4.71
N TRP A 373 -12.92 -13.33 -5.28
CA TRP A 373 -11.46 -13.38 -5.10
C TRP A 373 -10.91 -12.28 -4.19
N VAL A 374 -11.68 -11.25 -3.88
CA VAL A 374 -11.22 -10.08 -3.09
C VAL A 374 -11.99 -9.89 -1.77
N LEU A 375 -12.88 -10.81 -1.43
CA LEU A 375 -13.66 -10.81 -0.17
C LEU A 375 -13.21 -11.87 0.84
#